data_a4e6d7946b665053ebc0e4a9a70a5543
#
_entry.id   a4e6d7946b665053ebc0e4a9a70a5543
#
_cell.length_a   1.000
_cell.length_b   1.000
_cell.length_c   1.000
_cell.angle_alpha   90.00
_cell.angle_beta   90.00
_cell.angle_gamma   90.00
#
_symmetry.space_group_name_H-M   'P 1'
#
loop_
_entity.id
_entity.type
_entity.pdbx_description
1 polymer ?
#
loop_
_entity_poly.entity_id
_entity_poly.type
_entity_poly.pdbx_seq_one_letter_code
_entity_poly.pdbx_strand_id
1 'polypeptide(L)'
;MVRFRPNVAALLIKPEGQLLICERWMIPGAWQFPQGGIDAGETPEQALFREVREEVGLGPQHYQVLAKRGGYRYLYPADVRSKKLLKHGNHGQEQAYFLCRLLVGAPQINVNQQAREFSAYRWISPDEFDLDWLPTFKRDVYRQVLWDFFQVAL
;
A
#
# COMPACT_ATOMS: atom_id res chain seq x y z
N MET A 1 6.79 -1.41 25.89
CA MET A 1 6.74 -0.34 24.86
C MET A 1 6.19 -0.93 23.57
N VAL A 2 5.20 -0.26 22.99
CA VAL A 2 4.63 -0.67 21.68
C VAL A 2 5.56 -0.20 20.58
N ARG A 3 5.92 -1.13 19.66
CA ARG A 3 6.78 -0.83 18.51
C ARG A 3 6.02 -1.00 17.21
N PHE A 4 6.13 0.00 16.34
CA PHE A 4 5.52 -0.01 15.01
C PHE A 4 6.61 -0.14 13.96
N ARG A 5 6.39 -1.06 12.99
CA ARG A 5 7.27 -1.19 11.83
C ARG A 5 6.99 -0.04 10.86
N PRO A 6 8.00 0.75 10.46
CA PRO A 6 7.80 1.78 9.45
C PRO A 6 7.48 1.14 8.09
N ASN A 7 6.49 1.71 7.41
CA ASN A 7 5.96 1.17 6.17
C ASN A 7 5.53 2.31 5.24
N VAL A 8 5.57 2.07 3.93
CA VAL A 8 5.07 2.99 2.92
C VAL A 8 3.98 2.31 2.10
N ALA A 9 3.03 3.09 1.60
CA ALA A 9 2.00 2.61 0.71
C ALA A 9 1.80 3.61 -0.43
N ALA A 10 1.47 3.08 -1.61
CA ALA A 10 1.29 3.88 -2.82
C ALA A 10 -0.18 3.92 -3.22
N LEU A 11 -0.71 5.14 -3.33
CA LEU A 11 -2.00 5.40 -3.97
C LEU A 11 -1.70 5.83 -5.40
N LEU A 12 -1.60 4.84 -6.30
CA LEU A 12 -1.32 5.08 -7.71
C LEU A 12 -2.62 5.38 -8.43
N ILE A 13 -2.69 6.56 -9.05
CA ILE A 13 -3.88 6.98 -9.79
C ILE A 13 -3.56 7.27 -11.25
N LYS A 14 -4.51 6.97 -12.13
CA LYS A 14 -4.49 7.46 -13.52
C LYS A 14 -4.85 8.94 -13.55
N PRO A 15 -4.50 9.66 -14.63
CA PRO A 15 -4.92 11.05 -14.78
C PRO A 15 -6.43 11.28 -14.60
N GLU A 16 -7.25 10.28 -14.96
CA GLU A 16 -8.71 10.33 -14.81
C GLU A 16 -9.18 10.10 -13.37
N GLY A 17 -8.26 9.72 -12.45
CA GLY A 17 -8.58 9.52 -11.05
C GLY A 17 -8.83 8.09 -10.61
N GLN A 18 -8.73 7.12 -11.50
CA GLN A 18 -8.87 5.70 -11.15
C GLN A 18 -7.69 5.25 -10.28
N LEU A 19 -7.99 4.49 -9.25
CA LEU A 19 -7.05 4.06 -8.22
C LEU A 19 -6.67 2.60 -8.41
N LEU A 20 -5.38 2.31 -8.32
CA LEU A 20 -4.86 0.94 -8.45
C LEU A 20 -5.11 0.15 -7.17
N ILE A 21 -5.68 -1.04 -7.34
CA ILE A 21 -5.70 -2.07 -6.31
C ILE A 21 -5.09 -3.36 -6.84
N CYS A 22 -4.47 -4.13 -5.95
CA CYS A 22 -3.79 -5.38 -6.29
C CYS A 22 -4.27 -6.51 -5.40
N GLU A 23 -4.48 -7.67 -5.99
CA GLU A 23 -4.89 -8.87 -5.25
C GLU A 23 -3.64 -9.59 -4.76
N ARG A 24 -3.61 -9.92 -3.46
CA ARG A 24 -2.46 -10.58 -2.85
C ARG A 24 -2.23 -11.96 -3.43
N TRP A 25 -0.95 -12.29 -3.66
CA TRP A 25 -0.55 -13.59 -4.16
C TRP A 25 -1.08 -14.71 -3.26
N MET A 26 -1.75 -15.70 -3.87
CA MET A 26 -2.28 -16.87 -3.18
C MET A 26 -3.36 -16.60 -2.12
N ILE A 27 -3.93 -15.40 -2.10
CA ILE A 27 -5.04 -15.05 -1.19
C ILE A 27 -6.18 -14.44 -2.01
N PRO A 28 -7.01 -15.26 -2.66
CA PRO A 28 -8.11 -14.74 -3.50
C PRO A 28 -9.05 -13.82 -2.71
N GLY A 29 -9.42 -12.71 -3.33
CA GLY A 29 -10.32 -11.73 -2.73
C GLY A 29 -9.63 -10.72 -1.81
N ALA A 30 -8.33 -10.83 -1.56
CA ALA A 30 -7.59 -9.90 -0.70
C ALA A 30 -6.98 -8.78 -1.54
N TRP A 31 -7.74 -7.71 -1.76
CA TRP A 31 -7.31 -6.54 -2.53
C TRP A 31 -6.79 -5.45 -1.62
N GLN A 32 -5.69 -4.83 -2.03
CA GLN A 32 -5.02 -3.78 -1.26
C GLN A 32 -4.21 -2.85 -2.16
N PHE A 33 -3.66 -1.80 -1.58
CA PHE A 33 -2.69 -0.92 -2.26
C PHE A 33 -1.30 -1.54 -2.21
N PRO A 34 -0.42 -1.24 -3.18
CA PRO A 34 1.01 -1.57 -3.07
C PRO A 34 1.59 -0.95 -1.79
N GLN A 35 2.37 -1.74 -1.06
CA GLN A 35 2.94 -1.29 0.20
C GLN A 35 4.10 -2.20 0.62
N GLY A 36 4.98 -1.68 1.47
CA GLY A 36 6.06 -2.48 2.04
C GLY A 36 6.83 -1.74 3.12
N GLY A 37 7.71 -2.47 3.79
CA GLY A 37 8.51 -1.92 4.88
C GLY A 37 9.60 -0.98 4.40
N ILE A 38 9.98 -0.05 5.26
CA ILE A 38 11.14 0.82 5.06
C ILE A 38 12.36 0.09 5.62
N ASP A 39 13.36 -0.16 4.77
CA ASP A 39 14.59 -0.83 5.21
C ASP A 39 15.51 0.14 5.96
N ALA A 40 16.42 -0.42 6.75
CA ALA A 40 17.41 0.39 7.48
C ALA A 40 18.22 1.25 6.49
N GLY A 41 18.32 2.54 6.78
CA GLY A 41 19.05 3.50 5.93
C GLY A 41 18.26 4.05 4.76
N GLU A 42 17.04 3.55 4.50
CA GLU A 42 16.18 4.11 3.45
C GLU A 42 15.38 5.31 3.98
N THR A 43 15.19 6.30 3.11
CA THR A 43 14.15 7.30 3.33
C THR A 43 12.79 6.69 2.95
N PRO A 44 11.66 7.26 3.42
CA PRO A 44 10.33 6.81 2.97
C PRO A 44 10.17 6.86 1.45
N GLU A 45 10.70 7.88 0.79
CA GLU A 45 10.64 8.02 -0.68
C GLU A 45 11.43 6.91 -1.39
N GLN A 46 12.61 6.57 -0.89
CA GLN A 46 13.41 5.47 -1.44
C GLN A 46 12.68 4.14 -1.29
N ALA A 47 12.06 3.91 -0.14
CA ALA A 47 11.26 2.71 0.09
C ALA A 47 10.05 2.64 -0.86
N LEU A 48 9.37 3.77 -1.05
CA LEU A 48 8.25 3.86 -2.00
C LEU A 48 8.71 3.46 -3.41
N PHE A 49 9.78 4.04 -3.90
CA PHE A 49 10.27 3.77 -5.26
C PHE A 49 10.68 2.31 -5.41
N ARG A 50 11.32 1.74 -4.41
CA ARG A 50 11.71 0.32 -4.42
C ARG A 50 10.49 -0.59 -4.42
N GLU A 51 9.53 -0.36 -3.53
CA GLU A 51 8.34 -1.21 -3.40
C GLU A 51 7.45 -1.14 -4.64
N VAL A 52 7.24 0.04 -5.20
CA VAL A 52 6.43 0.19 -6.43
C VAL A 52 7.10 -0.55 -7.59
N ARG A 53 8.42 -0.48 -7.70
CA ARG A 53 9.15 -1.22 -8.73
C ARG A 53 9.03 -2.73 -8.52
N GLU A 54 9.27 -3.19 -7.30
CA GLU A 54 9.25 -4.63 -6.98
C GLU A 54 7.86 -5.24 -7.13
N GLU A 55 6.81 -4.50 -6.82
CA GLU A 55 5.45 -5.05 -6.77
C GLU A 55 4.68 -4.88 -8.08
N VAL A 56 4.84 -3.75 -8.75
CA VAL A 56 4.03 -3.42 -9.94
C VAL A 56 4.83 -3.00 -11.17
N GLY A 57 6.15 -3.00 -11.08
CA GLY A 57 7.04 -2.83 -12.24
C GLY A 57 7.19 -1.39 -12.74
N LEU A 58 6.84 -0.39 -11.94
CA LEU A 58 6.98 1.02 -12.32
C LEU A 58 8.20 1.64 -11.65
N GLY A 59 9.01 2.36 -12.44
CA GLY A 59 10.08 3.20 -11.92
C GLY A 59 9.59 4.62 -11.58
N PRO A 60 10.39 5.39 -10.82
CA PRO A 60 9.99 6.74 -10.40
C PRO A 60 9.79 7.71 -11.57
N GLN A 61 10.32 7.42 -12.75
CA GLN A 61 10.09 8.21 -13.96
C GLN A 61 8.68 8.03 -14.55
N HIS A 62 7.93 7.05 -14.07
CA HIS A 62 6.61 6.71 -14.62
C HIS A 62 5.45 7.38 -13.88
N TYR A 63 5.71 8.03 -12.75
CA TYR A 63 4.67 8.69 -11.96
C TYR A 63 5.22 9.90 -11.23
N GLN A 64 4.33 10.78 -10.83
CA GLN A 64 4.64 11.97 -10.05
C GLN A 64 4.02 11.86 -8.66
N VAL A 65 4.83 12.04 -7.61
CA VAL A 65 4.31 12.11 -6.24
C VAL A 65 3.64 13.46 -6.04
N LEU A 66 2.33 13.44 -5.75
CA LEU A 66 1.53 14.65 -5.58
C LEU A 66 1.39 15.05 -4.11
N ALA A 67 1.35 14.07 -3.21
CA ALA A 67 1.11 14.30 -1.79
C ALA A 67 1.66 13.14 -0.97
N LYS A 68 1.98 13.44 0.29
CA LYS A 68 2.45 12.45 1.26
C LYS A 68 1.78 12.74 2.60
N ARG A 69 1.34 11.69 3.30
CA ARG A 69 0.82 11.82 4.65
C ARG A 69 1.21 10.58 5.47
N GLY A 70 1.82 10.80 6.63
CA GLY A 70 2.24 9.74 7.55
C GLY A 70 1.36 9.65 8.78
N GLY A 71 1.76 8.78 9.71
CA GLY A 71 1.11 8.65 11.01
C GLY A 71 -0.09 7.68 11.04
N TYR A 72 -0.33 6.92 9.98
CA TYR A 72 -1.38 5.90 9.97
C TYR A 72 -0.88 4.64 10.67
N ARG A 73 -1.52 4.26 11.77
CA ARG A 73 -1.06 3.14 12.59
C ARG A 73 -2.15 2.09 12.76
N TYR A 74 -1.73 0.82 12.79
CA TYR A 74 -2.59 -0.26 13.27
C TYR A 74 -1.76 -1.27 14.05
N LEU A 75 -2.44 -1.97 14.97
CA LEU A 75 -1.87 -3.07 15.74
C LEU A 75 -2.26 -4.39 15.09
N TYR A 76 -1.33 -5.32 15.06
CA TYR A 76 -1.66 -6.69 14.68
C TYR A 76 -2.58 -7.31 15.72
N PRO A 77 -3.57 -8.14 15.34
CA PRO A 77 -4.33 -8.92 16.29
C PRO A 77 -3.41 -9.92 17.03
N ALA A 78 -3.85 -10.44 18.16
CA ALA A 78 -3.01 -11.23 19.06
C ALA A 78 -2.31 -12.41 18.40
N ASP A 79 -3.02 -13.16 17.54
CA ASP A 79 -2.47 -14.31 16.81
C ASP A 79 -1.38 -13.91 15.81
N VAL A 80 -1.60 -12.82 15.05
CA VAL A 80 -0.63 -12.28 14.10
C VAL A 80 0.52 -11.59 14.84
N ARG A 81 0.20 -10.89 15.95
CA ARG A 81 1.19 -10.15 16.76
C ARG A 81 2.28 -11.07 17.28
N SER A 82 1.92 -12.24 17.80
CA SER A 82 2.90 -13.20 18.33
C SER A 82 3.92 -13.61 17.27
N LYS A 83 3.47 -13.90 16.04
CA LYS A 83 4.34 -14.26 14.93
C LYS A 83 5.24 -13.09 14.51
N LYS A 84 4.67 -11.88 14.42
CA LYS A 84 5.41 -10.68 14.01
C LYS A 84 6.42 -10.25 15.07
N LEU A 85 6.11 -10.39 16.36
CA LEU A 85 7.05 -10.11 17.43
C LEU A 85 8.25 -11.07 17.40
N LEU A 86 8.00 -12.35 17.18
CA LEU A 86 9.06 -13.34 17.07
C LEU A 86 9.94 -13.10 15.84
N LYS A 87 9.35 -12.69 14.73
CA LYS A 87 10.08 -12.52 13.48
C LYS A 87 10.73 -11.14 13.33
N HIS A 88 10.04 -10.06 13.72
CA HIS A 88 10.44 -8.69 13.43
C HIS A 88 10.49 -7.77 14.67
N GLY A 89 9.99 -8.21 15.81
CA GLY A 89 9.96 -7.40 17.02
C GLY A 89 8.95 -6.27 17.04
N ASN A 90 7.93 -6.30 16.18
CA ASN A 90 6.96 -5.21 16.03
C ASN A 90 5.55 -5.65 16.43
N HIS A 91 4.80 -4.71 17.02
CA HIS A 91 3.41 -4.91 17.45
C HIS A 91 2.39 -4.52 16.40
N GLY A 92 2.81 -3.70 15.44
CA GLY A 92 1.96 -3.19 14.38
C GLY A 92 2.78 -2.47 13.32
N GLN A 93 2.11 -1.66 12.51
CA GLN A 93 2.76 -0.85 11.48
C GLN A 93 2.40 0.62 11.63
N GLU A 94 3.33 1.48 11.26
CA GLU A 94 3.08 2.91 11.04
C GLU A 94 3.37 3.21 9.58
N GLN A 95 2.36 3.69 8.86
CA GLN A 95 2.42 3.85 7.42
C GLN A 95 2.44 5.31 6.99
N ALA A 96 3.28 5.61 5.98
CA ALA A 96 3.20 6.82 5.20
C ALA A 96 2.60 6.49 3.83
N TYR A 97 1.55 7.20 3.45
CA TYR A 97 0.88 7.04 2.16
C TYR A 97 1.32 8.13 1.21
N PHE A 98 1.56 7.75 -0.04
CA PHE A 98 1.96 8.64 -1.13
C PHE A 98 0.92 8.60 -2.23
N LEU A 99 0.39 9.76 -2.60
CA LEU A 99 -0.49 9.89 -3.76
C LEU A 99 0.38 10.10 -4.99
N CYS A 100 0.30 9.17 -5.94
CA CYS A 100 1.17 9.13 -7.11
C CYS A 100 0.33 9.08 -8.38
N ARG A 101 0.49 10.06 -9.27
CA ARG A 101 -0.24 10.09 -10.55
C ARG A 101 0.65 9.55 -11.66
N LEU A 102 0.14 8.58 -12.41
CA LEU A 102 0.84 8.06 -13.59
C LEU A 102 1.06 9.16 -14.63
N LEU A 103 2.25 9.13 -15.22
CA LEU A 103 2.60 10.03 -16.33
C LEU A 103 2.20 9.39 -17.66
N VAL A 104 1.98 10.23 -18.66
CA VAL A 104 1.72 9.77 -20.04
C VAL A 104 2.92 8.94 -20.51
N GLY A 105 2.65 7.78 -21.11
CA GLY A 105 3.69 6.87 -21.58
C GLY A 105 4.17 5.88 -20.53
N ALA A 106 3.63 5.90 -19.30
CA ALA A 106 3.94 4.87 -18.31
C ALA A 106 3.51 3.49 -18.84
N PRO A 107 4.32 2.44 -18.62
CA PRO A 107 3.93 1.09 -19.04
C PRO A 107 2.74 0.60 -18.21
N GLN A 108 2.12 -0.48 -18.67
CA GLN A 108 1.09 -1.15 -17.90
C GLN A 108 1.67 -1.71 -16.60
N ILE A 109 0.81 -1.80 -15.58
CA ILE A 109 1.13 -2.46 -14.34
C ILE A 109 1.54 -3.91 -14.64
N ASN A 110 2.63 -4.35 -14.04
CA ASN A 110 3.12 -5.70 -14.18
C ASN A 110 3.33 -6.31 -12.79
N VAL A 111 2.37 -7.14 -12.36
CA VAL A 111 2.44 -7.83 -11.06
C VAL A 111 3.25 -9.11 -11.13
N ASN A 112 3.67 -9.53 -12.32
CA ASN A 112 4.49 -10.73 -12.52
C ASN A 112 5.96 -10.43 -12.25
N GLN A 113 6.28 -10.20 -10.99
CA GLN A 113 7.63 -9.85 -10.54
C GLN A 113 8.32 -11.05 -9.91
N GLN A 114 9.64 -10.98 -9.73
CA GLN A 114 10.44 -12.10 -9.25
C GLN A 114 10.07 -12.53 -7.84
N ALA A 115 9.87 -11.57 -6.92
CA ALA A 115 9.30 -11.83 -5.60
C ALA A 115 7.83 -11.46 -5.67
N ARG A 116 6.99 -12.42 -6.05
CA ARG A 116 5.61 -12.14 -6.41
C ARG A 116 4.74 -11.83 -5.19
N GLU A 117 4.29 -10.58 -5.08
CA GLU A 117 3.40 -10.12 -4.02
C GLU A 117 1.93 -10.16 -4.43
N PHE A 118 1.65 -10.00 -5.73
CA PHE A 118 0.29 -9.87 -6.26
C PHE A 118 0.05 -10.84 -7.41
N SER A 119 -1.19 -11.32 -7.50
CA SER A 119 -1.65 -12.19 -8.60
C SER A 119 -2.37 -11.42 -9.70
N ALA A 120 -2.97 -10.27 -9.37
CA ALA A 120 -3.78 -9.49 -10.29
C ALA A 120 -3.82 -8.03 -9.87
N TYR A 121 -4.27 -7.16 -10.77
CA TYR A 121 -4.53 -5.77 -10.47
C TYR A 121 -5.81 -5.29 -11.13
N ARG A 122 -6.41 -4.24 -10.57
CA ARG A 122 -7.57 -3.54 -11.13
C ARG A 122 -7.45 -2.04 -10.89
N TRP A 123 -8.09 -1.29 -11.75
CA TRP A 123 -8.32 0.14 -11.58
C TRP A 123 -9.76 0.35 -11.16
N ILE A 124 -9.97 1.08 -10.06
CA ILE A 124 -11.30 1.34 -9.53
C ILE A 124 -11.47 2.84 -9.27
N SER A 125 -12.73 3.28 -9.19
CA SER A 125 -13.00 4.57 -8.55
C SER A 125 -12.76 4.42 -7.04
N PRO A 126 -12.18 5.43 -6.36
CA PRO A 126 -11.89 5.30 -4.93
C PRO A 126 -13.10 4.90 -4.06
N ASP A 127 -14.31 5.33 -4.44
CA ASP A 127 -15.55 5.01 -3.71
C ASP A 127 -16.00 3.55 -3.89
N GLU A 128 -15.39 2.83 -4.82
CA GLU A 128 -15.66 1.41 -5.04
C GLU A 128 -14.83 0.49 -4.14
N PHE A 129 -13.92 1.04 -3.33
CA PHE A 129 -13.11 0.20 -2.44
C PHE A 129 -14.00 -0.51 -1.43
N ASP A 130 -13.81 -1.81 -1.30
CA ASP A 130 -14.57 -2.65 -0.37
C ASP A 130 -13.70 -3.01 0.84
N LEU A 131 -14.05 -2.51 2.01
CA LEU A 131 -13.29 -2.78 3.25
C LEU A 131 -13.29 -4.28 3.61
N ASP A 132 -14.24 -5.05 3.12
CA ASP A 132 -14.29 -6.50 3.35
C ASP A 132 -13.16 -7.25 2.63
N TRP A 133 -12.48 -6.62 1.68
CA TRP A 133 -11.26 -7.19 1.07
C TRP A 133 -10.12 -7.28 2.06
N LEU A 134 -10.18 -6.54 3.17
CA LEU A 134 -9.11 -6.42 4.15
C LEU A 134 -9.43 -7.18 5.42
N PRO A 135 -8.39 -7.69 6.12
CA PRO A 135 -8.59 -8.12 7.50
C PRO A 135 -9.05 -6.95 8.35
N THR A 136 -9.84 -7.23 9.38
CA THR A 136 -10.50 -6.19 10.19
C THR A 136 -9.53 -5.17 10.78
N PHE A 137 -8.32 -5.60 11.16
CA PHE A 137 -7.35 -4.71 11.82
C PHE A 137 -6.75 -3.64 10.88
N LYS A 138 -6.95 -3.75 9.56
CA LYS A 138 -6.47 -2.76 8.59
C LYS A 138 -7.57 -1.79 8.13
N ARG A 139 -8.83 -2.09 8.41
CA ARG A 139 -9.97 -1.36 7.83
C ARG A 139 -10.03 0.10 8.23
N ASP A 140 -9.72 0.41 9.49
CA ASP A 140 -9.78 1.80 9.97
C ASP A 140 -8.74 2.69 9.29
N VAL A 141 -7.53 2.18 9.06
CA VAL A 141 -6.50 2.92 8.32
C VAL A 141 -6.96 3.19 6.89
N TYR A 142 -7.47 2.19 6.18
CA TYR A 142 -7.95 2.38 4.80
C TYR A 142 -9.12 3.36 4.75
N ARG A 143 -10.06 3.27 5.70
CA ARG A 143 -11.17 4.21 5.79
C ARG A 143 -10.65 5.64 5.94
N GLN A 144 -9.69 5.86 6.82
CA GLN A 144 -9.11 7.18 7.06
C GLN A 144 -8.33 7.69 5.85
N VAL A 145 -7.55 6.83 5.20
CA VAL A 145 -6.78 7.16 3.99
C VAL A 145 -7.71 7.59 2.86
N LEU A 146 -8.77 6.84 2.62
CA LEU A 146 -9.72 7.16 1.55
C LEU A 146 -10.45 8.47 1.81
N TRP A 147 -10.73 8.78 3.07
CA TRP A 147 -11.26 10.09 3.43
C TRP A 147 -10.23 11.21 3.24
N ASP A 148 -9.01 11.02 3.76
CA ASP A 148 -7.98 12.07 3.74
C ASP A 148 -7.53 12.43 2.32
N PHE A 149 -7.39 11.44 1.44
CA PHE A 149 -6.87 11.67 0.08
C PHE A 149 -7.95 11.89 -0.97
N PHE A 150 -9.14 11.31 -0.81
CA PHE A 150 -10.18 11.31 -1.84
C PHE A 150 -11.54 11.81 -1.35
N GLN A 151 -11.69 12.14 -0.08
CA GLN A 151 -12.96 12.53 0.57
C GLN A 151 -14.05 11.49 0.35
N VAL A 152 -13.66 10.23 0.34
CA VAL A 152 -14.58 9.10 0.24
C VAL A 152 -14.86 8.58 1.64
N ALA A 153 -16.16 8.54 2.01
CA ALA A 153 -16.63 7.97 3.28
C ALA A 153 -17.11 6.53 3.05
N LEU A 154 -16.47 5.58 3.73
CA LEU A 154 -16.84 4.17 3.66
C LEU A 154 -17.39 3.67 4.99
#